data_83676e98931dd075ac7a0a1db68ed43c
#
_entry.id   83676e98931dd075ac7a0a1db68ed43c
#
_cell.length_a   1.000
_cell.length_b   1.000
_cell.length_c   1.000
_cell.angle_alpha   90.00
_cell.angle_beta   90.00
_cell.angle_gamma   90.00
#
_symmetry.space_group_name_H-M   'P 1'
#
loop_
_entity.id
_entity.type
_entity.pdbx_description
1 polymer ?
#
loop_
_entity_poly.entity_id
_entity_poly.type
_entity_poly.pdbx_seq_one_letter_code
_entity_poly.pdbx_strand_id
1 'polypeptide(L)'
;MISLPHGGRRLALSACVYLAASLAWAADDAFQPLFPEDGPPRGWRVTTWNDLARPAEDAAWSVRDGVLRSSEQRGTWLVSEKQYEDFVLEFEIKLTTHGNSGVALRAPLKGDPAFDGMELQVADLRYNTQAKDSELTGGIYRAVAPSKQVYQPTEWNRFRIELKGPRLKVTLNDELIQDVDLGEFDQPVKRHDGSDAPPVKDRPGRGHIGFQHLSRDNEPVLIRNARIKELK
;
A
#
# COMPACT_ATOMS: atom_id res chain seq x y z
N MET A 1 -54.18 56.82 3.49
CA MET A 1 -53.10 56.30 2.56
C MET A 1 -51.81 56.18 3.36
N ILE A 2 -51.48 55.02 3.84
CA ILE A 2 -50.25 54.77 4.64
C ILE A 2 -49.42 53.77 3.85
N SER A 3 -48.25 54.21 3.38
CA SER A 3 -47.29 53.41 2.64
C SER A 3 -46.39 52.68 3.62
N LEU A 4 -46.27 51.36 3.49
CA LEU A 4 -45.30 50.50 4.21
C LEU A 4 -44.03 50.29 3.37
N PRO A 5 -42.85 50.32 3.95
CA PRO A 5 -41.63 50.03 3.22
C PRO A 5 -41.32 48.52 3.21
N HIS A 6 -40.96 48.01 2.02
CA HIS A 6 -40.46 46.65 1.81
C HIS A 6 -38.99 46.55 2.24
N GLY A 7 -38.72 45.85 3.32
CA GLY A 7 -37.38 45.50 3.76
C GLY A 7 -36.93 44.18 3.12
N GLY A 8 -36.13 44.26 2.09
CA GLY A 8 -35.47 43.08 1.48
C GLY A 8 -34.32 42.57 2.36
N ARG A 9 -34.46 41.42 2.98
CA ARG A 9 -33.35 40.69 3.63
C ARG A 9 -32.48 40.02 2.58
N ARG A 10 -31.27 40.55 2.41
CA ARG A 10 -30.22 39.84 1.64
C ARG A 10 -29.61 38.74 2.52
N LEU A 11 -29.85 37.50 2.13
CA LEU A 11 -29.14 36.34 2.67
C LEU A 11 -27.70 36.34 2.10
N ALA A 12 -26.74 36.57 2.99
CA ALA A 12 -25.33 36.35 2.65
C ALA A 12 -25.03 34.86 2.76
N LEU A 13 -24.83 34.19 1.61
CA LEU A 13 -24.24 32.84 1.57
C LEU A 13 -22.75 32.95 1.89
N SER A 14 -22.37 32.50 3.08
CA SER A 14 -20.97 32.31 3.47
C SER A 14 -20.48 31.01 2.84
N ALA A 15 -19.71 31.11 1.76
CA ALA A 15 -19.04 29.96 1.18
C ALA A 15 -17.83 29.62 2.07
N CYS A 16 -17.93 28.59 2.88
CA CYS A 16 -16.78 27.98 3.55
C CYS A 16 -15.94 27.26 2.50
N VAL A 17 -14.85 27.88 2.07
CA VAL A 17 -13.81 27.22 1.27
C VAL A 17 -13.00 26.35 2.25
N TYR A 18 -13.21 25.04 2.22
CA TYR A 18 -12.31 24.11 2.88
C TYR A 18 -11.02 24.02 2.06
N LEU A 19 -10.01 24.74 2.49
CA LEU A 19 -8.63 24.50 2.04
C LEU A 19 -8.21 23.14 2.60
N ALA A 20 -8.27 22.09 1.77
CA ALA A 20 -7.56 20.87 2.03
C ALA A 20 -6.05 21.17 1.90
N ALA A 21 -5.39 21.42 3.02
CA ALA A 21 -3.95 21.48 3.08
C ALA A 21 -3.41 20.06 2.82
N SER A 22 -3.03 19.76 1.58
CA SER A 22 -2.17 18.61 1.28
C SER A 22 -0.84 18.90 1.94
N LEU A 23 -0.55 18.26 3.06
CA LEU A 23 0.79 18.22 3.65
C LEU A 23 1.68 17.47 2.62
N ALA A 24 2.33 18.27 1.77
CA ALA A 24 3.35 17.73 0.88
C ALA A 24 4.51 17.21 1.75
N TRP A 25 4.98 16.00 1.45
CA TRP A 25 6.23 15.52 2.04
C TRP A 25 7.35 16.50 1.70
N ALA A 26 8.18 16.85 2.71
CA ALA A 26 9.34 17.69 2.49
C ALA A 26 10.24 17.05 1.40
N ALA A 27 10.74 17.87 0.49
CA ALA A 27 11.71 17.42 -0.50
C ALA A 27 12.98 16.98 0.25
N ASP A 28 13.23 15.66 0.31
CA ASP A 28 14.50 15.06 0.72
C ASP A 28 15.15 14.55 -0.57
N ASP A 29 16.21 15.18 -1.02
CA ASP A 29 16.93 14.86 -2.29
C ASP A 29 17.45 13.42 -2.35
N ALA A 30 17.42 12.70 -1.22
CA ALA A 30 17.81 11.29 -1.17
C ALA A 30 16.70 10.32 -1.61
N PHE A 31 15.45 10.75 -1.74
CA PHE A 31 14.36 9.93 -2.25
C PHE A 31 14.34 9.92 -3.77
N GLN A 32 14.17 8.73 -4.33
CA GLN A 32 13.99 8.52 -5.77
C GLN A 32 12.53 8.15 -6.06
N PRO A 33 11.85 8.82 -7.02
CA PRO A 33 10.51 8.43 -7.43
C PRO A 33 10.54 7.03 -8.06
N LEU A 34 9.54 6.21 -7.75
CA LEU A 34 9.44 4.86 -8.31
C LEU A 34 8.79 4.85 -9.70
N PHE A 35 7.93 5.83 -9.97
CA PHE A 35 7.15 5.95 -11.21
C PHE A 35 7.24 7.38 -11.75
N PRO A 36 8.44 7.79 -12.30
CA PRO A 36 8.68 9.17 -12.71
C PRO A 36 8.06 9.54 -14.07
N GLU A 37 7.63 8.55 -14.86
CA GLU A 37 7.16 8.76 -16.24
C GLU A 37 5.81 8.08 -16.45
N ASP A 38 4.97 8.69 -17.29
CA ASP A 38 3.70 8.08 -17.73
C ASP A 38 3.95 6.88 -18.66
N GLY A 39 3.03 5.93 -18.66
CA GLY A 39 3.09 4.69 -19.43
C GLY A 39 3.38 3.46 -18.58
N PRO A 40 3.86 2.36 -19.19
CA PRO A 40 4.25 1.15 -18.47
C PRO A 40 5.41 1.46 -17.50
N PRO A 41 5.32 1.02 -16.22
CA PRO A 41 6.37 1.31 -15.24
C PRO A 41 7.68 0.60 -15.59
N ARG A 42 8.73 1.38 -15.94
CA ARG A 42 10.04 0.85 -16.30
C ARG A 42 10.79 0.31 -15.09
N GLY A 43 11.48 -0.82 -15.25
CA GLY A 43 12.20 -1.50 -14.16
C GLY A 43 11.25 -2.28 -13.23
N TRP A 44 10.03 -2.54 -13.70
CA TRP A 44 9.02 -3.33 -13.02
C TRP A 44 8.46 -4.40 -13.95
N ARG A 45 7.97 -5.50 -13.38
CA ARG A 45 7.29 -6.58 -14.10
C ARG A 45 5.99 -6.93 -13.44
N VAL A 46 5.02 -7.39 -14.24
CA VAL A 46 3.73 -7.87 -13.76
C VAL A 46 3.77 -9.39 -13.65
N THR A 47 3.40 -9.92 -12.49
CA THR A 47 3.43 -11.37 -12.18
C THR A 47 2.10 -11.80 -11.58
N THR A 48 1.88 -13.12 -11.50
CA THR A 48 0.71 -13.67 -10.81
C THR A 48 0.83 -13.48 -9.29
N TRP A 49 -0.32 -13.44 -8.61
CA TRP A 49 -0.37 -13.10 -7.18
C TRP A 49 0.26 -14.15 -6.26
N ASN A 50 0.26 -15.42 -6.66
CA ASN A 50 0.70 -16.54 -5.82
C ASN A 50 2.09 -17.08 -6.19
N ASP A 51 2.70 -16.56 -7.24
CA ASP A 51 4.05 -16.95 -7.63
C ASP A 51 4.72 -15.86 -8.49
N LEU A 52 5.67 -15.16 -7.92
CA LEU A 52 6.41 -14.09 -8.62
C LEU A 52 7.29 -14.60 -9.77
N ALA A 53 7.52 -15.92 -9.89
CA ALA A 53 8.20 -16.49 -11.03
C ALA A 53 7.33 -16.52 -12.30
N ARG A 54 6.00 -16.38 -12.16
CA ARG A 54 5.05 -16.47 -13.28
C ARG A 54 4.65 -15.07 -13.77
N PRO A 55 4.99 -14.70 -15.02
CA PRO A 55 4.45 -13.49 -15.63
C PRO A 55 2.91 -13.54 -15.71
N ALA A 56 2.28 -12.39 -15.58
CA ALA A 56 0.86 -12.21 -15.88
C ALA A 56 0.75 -11.55 -17.26
N GLU A 57 0.62 -12.37 -18.31
CA GLU A 57 0.84 -11.97 -19.71
C GLU A 57 -0.16 -10.90 -20.20
N ASP A 58 -1.42 -10.95 -19.75
CA ASP A 58 -2.48 -10.03 -20.20
C ASP A 58 -2.74 -8.87 -19.21
N ALA A 59 -1.90 -8.73 -18.19
CA ALA A 59 -2.09 -7.72 -17.17
C ALA A 59 -1.17 -6.51 -17.40
N ALA A 60 -1.76 -5.33 -17.59
CA ALA A 60 -1.01 -4.10 -17.80
C ALA A 60 -1.25 -3.10 -16.66
N TRP A 61 -0.21 -2.83 -15.89
CA TRP A 61 -0.17 -1.68 -14.99
C TRP A 61 0.37 -0.46 -15.73
N SER A 62 -0.16 0.71 -15.45
CA SER A 62 0.25 1.94 -16.15
C SER A 62 0.26 3.15 -15.22
N VAL A 63 1.14 4.09 -15.50
CA VAL A 63 1.19 5.41 -14.86
C VAL A 63 0.50 6.41 -15.78
N ARG A 64 -0.36 7.26 -15.22
CA ARG A 64 -0.96 8.39 -15.91
C ARG A 64 -1.11 9.56 -14.95
N ASP A 65 -0.63 10.73 -15.36
CA ASP A 65 -0.66 11.95 -14.55
C ASP A 65 -0.07 11.73 -13.13
N GLY A 66 1.04 10.95 -13.05
CA GLY A 66 1.72 10.62 -11.80
C GLY A 66 0.98 9.62 -10.90
N VAL A 67 -0.10 9.00 -11.38
CA VAL A 67 -0.84 7.96 -10.66
C VAL A 67 -0.63 6.60 -11.34
N LEU A 68 -0.05 5.67 -10.61
CA LEU A 68 0.00 4.26 -11.02
C LEU A 68 -1.37 3.63 -10.80
N ARG A 69 -1.88 2.98 -11.84
CA ARG A 69 -3.13 2.23 -11.84
C ARG A 69 -2.84 0.76 -12.12
N SER A 70 -3.39 -0.12 -11.32
CA SER A 70 -3.31 -1.57 -11.57
C SER A 70 -4.06 -1.95 -12.84
N SER A 71 -3.71 -3.12 -13.38
CA SER A 71 -4.50 -3.74 -14.46
C SER A 71 -5.95 -3.98 -14.02
N GLU A 72 -6.84 -4.19 -14.97
CA GLU A 72 -8.21 -4.66 -14.69
C GLU A 72 -8.23 -6.13 -14.25
N GLN A 73 -7.18 -6.88 -14.61
CA GLN A 73 -7.05 -8.27 -14.22
C GLN A 73 -6.66 -8.39 -12.75
N ARG A 74 -7.54 -8.97 -11.95
CA ARG A 74 -7.30 -9.33 -10.55
C ARG A 74 -6.24 -10.43 -10.43
N GLY A 75 -5.52 -10.43 -9.32
CA GLY A 75 -4.56 -11.49 -9.00
C GLY A 75 -3.18 -11.23 -9.59
N THR A 76 -2.70 -9.99 -9.50
CA THR A 76 -1.39 -9.59 -10.00
C THR A 76 -0.56 -8.86 -8.96
N TRP A 77 0.76 -8.95 -9.11
CA TRP A 77 1.75 -8.08 -8.50
C TRP A 77 2.47 -7.25 -9.57
N LEU A 78 2.70 -6.00 -9.29
CA LEU A 78 3.73 -5.21 -9.95
C LEU A 78 4.98 -5.27 -9.08
N VAL A 79 6.07 -5.85 -9.58
CA VAL A 79 7.28 -6.18 -8.82
C VAL A 79 8.49 -5.47 -9.40
N SER A 80 9.31 -4.82 -8.55
CA SER A 80 10.56 -4.18 -8.96
C SER A 80 11.57 -5.19 -9.50
N GLU A 81 12.30 -4.84 -10.56
CA GLU A 81 13.45 -5.63 -11.03
C GLU A 81 14.66 -5.46 -10.10
N LYS A 82 14.76 -4.30 -9.45
CA LYS A 82 15.77 -4.01 -8.44
C LYS A 82 15.42 -4.66 -7.11
N GLN A 83 16.44 -5.12 -6.40
CA GLN A 83 16.33 -5.60 -5.02
C GLN A 83 16.73 -4.50 -4.04
N TYR A 84 16.08 -4.53 -2.86
CA TYR A 84 16.33 -3.62 -1.76
C TYR A 84 16.58 -4.40 -0.48
N GLU A 85 17.45 -3.87 0.38
CA GLU A 85 17.77 -4.43 1.69
C GLU A 85 17.21 -3.52 2.79
N ASP A 86 17.88 -2.41 3.04
CA ASP A 86 17.47 -1.39 4.00
C ASP A 86 16.94 -0.16 3.26
N PHE A 87 15.74 0.28 3.57
CA PHE A 87 15.11 1.37 2.83
C PHE A 87 14.01 2.08 3.63
N VAL A 88 13.67 3.27 3.15
CA VAL A 88 12.40 3.94 3.45
C VAL A 88 11.59 4.00 2.17
N LEU A 89 10.39 3.45 2.19
CA LEU A 89 9.40 3.49 1.11
C LEU A 89 8.24 4.38 1.53
N GLU A 90 7.90 5.34 0.69
CA GLU A 90 6.75 6.23 0.89
C GLU A 90 5.84 6.19 -0.31
N PHE A 91 4.54 6.17 -0.08
CA PHE A 91 3.53 6.23 -1.14
C PHE A 91 2.16 6.58 -0.55
N GLU A 92 1.25 6.96 -1.42
CA GLU A 92 -0.17 7.04 -1.12
C GLU A 92 -0.92 5.99 -1.95
N ILE A 93 -1.87 5.31 -1.31
CA ILE A 93 -2.70 4.28 -1.94
C ILE A 93 -4.17 4.57 -1.72
N LYS A 94 -4.98 4.31 -2.75
CA LYS A 94 -6.43 4.39 -2.68
C LYS A 94 -7.02 3.11 -3.23
N LEU A 95 -7.86 2.48 -2.42
CA LEU A 95 -8.65 1.32 -2.80
C LEU A 95 -10.12 1.69 -2.89
N THR A 96 -10.88 0.89 -3.56
CA THR A 96 -12.34 0.97 -3.67
C THR A 96 -13.02 0.21 -2.52
N THR A 97 -14.33 0.07 -2.56
CA THR A 97 -15.12 -0.51 -1.47
C THR A 97 -14.71 -1.94 -1.12
N HIS A 98 -14.41 -2.80 -2.11
CA HIS A 98 -13.96 -4.17 -1.90
C HIS A 98 -12.49 -4.35 -2.30
N GLY A 99 -11.71 -3.29 -2.03
CA GLY A 99 -10.31 -3.25 -2.36
C GLY A 99 -9.47 -4.20 -1.51
N ASN A 100 -8.53 -4.85 -2.16
CA ASN A 100 -7.46 -5.62 -1.53
C ASN A 100 -6.18 -5.40 -2.31
N SER A 101 -5.17 -4.99 -1.59
CA SER A 101 -3.82 -4.78 -2.06
C SER A 101 -2.84 -5.22 -0.98
N GLY A 102 -1.58 -5.21 -1.30
CA GLY A 102 -0.49 -5.46 -0.37
C GLY A 102 0.79 -4.85 -0.89
N VAL A 103 1.75 -4.67 0.00
CA VAL A 103 3.10 -4.23 -0.36
C VAL A 103 4.06 -5.37 -0.06
N ALA A 104 4.65 -5.94 -1.12
CA ALA A 104 5.70 -6.94 -0.97
C ALA A 104 6.98 -6.25 -0.50
N LEU A 105 7.59 -6.75 0.55
CA LEU A 105 8.83 -6.28 1.15
C LEU A 105 9.86 -7.40 1.13
N ARG A 106 11.04 -7.14 0.53
CA ARG A 106 12.14 -8.11 0.39
C ARG A 106 11.70 -9.46 -0.17
N ALA A 107 10.74 -9.47 -1.10
CA ALA A 107 10.22 -10.71 -1.67
C ALA A 107 11.24 -11.38 -2.61
N PRO A 108 11.38 -12.72 -2.58
CA PRO A 108 12.13 -13.45 -3.59
C PRO A 108 11.31 -13.51 -4.90
N LEU A 109 11.99 -13.70 -6.05
CA LEU A 109 11.29 -13.81 -7.34
C LEU A 109 10.75 -15.22 -7.62
N LYS A 110 10.18 -15.85 -6.61
CA LYS A 110 9.44 -17.12 -6.72
C LYS A 110 8.54 -17.27 -5.50
N GLY A 111 7.45 -18.00 -5.67
CA GLY A 111 6.50 -18.23 -4.59
C GLY A 111 5.63 -17.00 -4.30
N ASP A 112 4.90 -17.09 -3.22
CA ASP A 112 3.95 -16.08 -2.76
C ASP A 112 4.63 -15.06 -1.84
N PRO A 113 4.66 -13.78 -2.20
CA PRO A 113 5.29 -12.73 -1.39
C PRO A 113 4.80 -12.68 0.06
N ALA A 114 3.53 -13.01 0.29
CA ALA A 114 2.94 -13.01 1.63
C ALA A 114 3.60 -13.99 2.59
N PHE A 115 4.24 -15.04 2.06
CA PHE A 115 4.79 -16.14 2.83
C PHE A 115 6.28 -16.38 2.60
N ASP A 116 6.77 -16.15 1.39
CA ASP A 116 8.18 -16.36 1.03
C ASP A 116 9.02 -15.08 1.12
N GLY A 117 8.36 -13.92 1.17
CA GLY A 117 8.85 -12.62 1.55
C GLY A 117 8.05 -12.09 2.74
N MET A 118 7.71 -10.81 2.70
CA MET A 118 6.76 -10.19 3.63
C MET A 118 5.72 -9.41 2.82
N GLU A 119 4.46 -9.52 3.19
CA GLU A 119 3.41 -8.65 2.68
C GLU A 119 2.91 -7.74 3.80
N LEU A 120 3.04 -6.43 3.62
CA LEU A 120 2.28 -5.47 4.40
C LEU A 120 0.89 -5.34 3.78
N GLN A 121 -0.12 -5.80 4.48
CA GLN A 121 -1.49 -5.88 4.00
C GLN A 121 -2.13 -4.51 3.83
N VAL A 122 -2.96 -4.34 2.79
CA VAL A 122 -3.84 -3.18 2.57
C VAL A 122 -5.24 -3.68 2.20
N ALA A 123 -6.03 -4.00 3.20
CA ALA A 123 -7.42 -4.43 3.07
C ALA A 123 -8.17 -4.15 4.37
N ASP A 124 -9.49 -4.12 4.32
CA ASP A 124 -10.34 -3.94 5.49
C ASP A 124 -11.50 -4.97 5.56
N LEU A 125 -12.33 -4.88 6.60
CA LEU A 125 -13.44 -5.80 6.82
C LEU A 125 -14.50 -5.79 5.72
N ARG A 126 -14.54 -4.80 4.84
CA ARG A 126 -15.46 -4.78 3.69
C ARG A 126 -15.02 -5.79 2.61
N TYR A 127 -13.70 -6.02 2.49
CA TYR A 127 -13.17 -7.08 1.63
C TYR A 127 -13.41 -8.47 2.22
N ASN A 128 -13.11 -8.65 3.52
CA ASN A 128 -13.27 -9.90 4.24
C ASN A 128 -13.74 -9.66 5.68
N THR A 129 -15.01 -9.93 5.97
CA THR A 129 -15.62 -9.73 7.29
C THR A 129 -15.09 -10.67 8.38
N GLN A 130 -14.33 -11.70 8.00
CA GLN A 130 -13.71 -12.68 8.91
C GLN A 130 -12.19 -12.50 9.02
N ALA A 131 -11.64 -11.42 8.47
CA ALA A 131 -10.20 -11.15 8.54
C ALA A 131 -9.77 -10.97 10.00
N LYS A 132 -8.62 -11.58 10.33
CA LYS A 132 -7.94 -11.37 11.61
C LYS A 132 -7.20 -10.03 11.57
N ASP A 133 -6.84 -9.49 12.72
CA ASP A 133 -6.14 -8.20 12.81
C ASP A 133 -4.85 -8.16 11.97
N SER A 134 -4.09 -9.26 11.90
CA SER A 134 -2.89 -9.37 11.04
C SER A 134 -3.18 -9.50 9.54
N GLU A 135 -4.45 -9.65 9.16
CA GLU A 135 -4.92 -9.68 7.77
C GLU A 135 -5.60 -8.36 7.36
N LEU A 136 -5.54 -7.34 8.23
CA LEU A 136 -6.03 -5.98 7.98
C LEU A 136 -4.89 -5.04 7.64
N THR A 137 -5.24 -3.86 7.14
CA THR A 137 -4.29 -2.82 6.71
C THR A 137 -3.24 -2.53 7.77
N GLY A 138 -1.97 -2.61 7.36
CA GLY A 138 -0.80 -2.39 8.21
C GLY A 138 -0.30 -3.66 8.91
N GLY A 139 -0.99 -4.79 8.80
CA GLY A 139 -0.49 -6.07 9.30
C GLY A 139 0.59 -6.67 8.40
N ILE A 140 1.58 -7.35 8.98
CA ILE A 140 2.40 -8.32 8.24
C ILE A 140 1.52 -9.56 8.12
N TYR A 141 1.13 -9.88 6.89
CA TYR A 141 0.07 -10.83 6.60
C TYR A 141 0.19 -12.13 7.39
N ARG A 142 -0.85 -12.41 8.19
CA ARG A 142 -1.00 -13.56 9.11
C ARG A 142 0.06 -13.69 10.20
N ALA A 143 1.04 -12.79 10.28
CA ALA A 143 2.13 -12.87 11.25
C ALA A 143 2.01 -11.83 12.36
N VAL A 144 1.85 -10.55 12.01
CA VAL A 144 1.89 -9.44 12.98
C VAL A 144 0.74 -8.49 12.75
N ALA A 145 -0.08 -8.28 13.77
CA ALA A 145 -1.15 -7.28 13.71
C ALA A 145 -0.60 -5.86 13.90
N PRO A 146 -1.19 -4.84 13.27
CA PRO A 146 -0.86 -3.45 13.59
C PRO A 146 -1.36 -3.10 15.00
N SER A 147 -0.70 -2.15 15.65
CA SER A 147 -1.07 -1.70 17.01
C SER A 147 -2.41 -0.94 17.05
N LYS A 148 -2.84 -0.41 15.91
CA LYS A 148 -4.11 0.32 15.73
C LYS A 148 -4.54 0.35 14.27
N GLN A 149 -5.83 0.58 14.04
CA GLN A 149 -6.42 0.73 12.71
C GLN A 149 -6.74 2.21 12.46
N VAL A 150 -6.04 2.82 11.50
CA VAL A 150 -6.21 4.22 11.08
C VAL A 150 -6.42 4.36 9.57
N TYR A 151 -6.65 3.23 8.91
CA TYR A 151 -6.97 3.17 7.49
C TYR A 151 -8.30 3.87 7.20
N GLN A 152 -8.30 4.75 6.21
CA GLN A 152 -9.47 5.49 5.74
C GLN A 152 -9.98 4.85 4.44
N PRO A 153 -11.06 4.08 4.50
CA PRO A 153 -11.57 3.37 3.35
C PRO A 153 -12.00 4.30 2.22
N THR A 154 -11.66 3.92 0.98
CA THR A 154 -11.95 4.67 -0.26
C THR A 154 -11.27 6.04 -0.38
N GLU A 155 -10.45 6.42 0.58
CA GLU A 155 -9.65 7.64 0.56
C GLU A 155 -8.19 7.36 0.24
N TRP A 156 -7.42 8.41 -0.06
CA TRP A 156 -5.97 8.31 -0.17
C TRP A 156 -5.37 8.10 1.22
N ASN A 157 -4.65 6.98 1.38
CA ASN A 157 -3.96 6.62 2.61
C ASN A 157 -2.46 6.72 2.40
N ARG A 158 -1.76 7.44 3.28
CA ARG A 158 -0.34 7.69 3.20
C ARG A 158 0.44 6.71 4.05
N PHE A 159 1.34 5.97 3.40
CA PHE A 159 2.26 5.05 4.05
C PHE A 159 3.69 5.58 4.06
N ARG A 160 4.38 5.35 5.17
CA ARG A 160 5.82 5.38 5.30
C ARG A 160 6.27 4.08 5.94
N ILE A 161 7.07 3.31 5.22
CA ILE A 161 7.63 2.04 5.65
C ILE A 161 9.14 2.21 5.77
N GLU A 162 9.69 2.04 6.96
CA GLU A 162 11.12 2.01 7.21
C GLU A 162 11.51 0.60 7.61
N LEU A 163 12.41 -0.02 6.83
CA LEU A 163 12.91 -1.36 7.05
C LEU A 163 14.44 -1.29 7.08
N LYS A 164 15.02 -1.51 8.29
CA LYS A 164 16.47 -1.48 8.51
C LYS A 164 16.90 -2.69 9.35
N GLY A 165 17.73 -3.57 8.75
CA GLY A 165 18.01 -4.87 9.35
C GLY A 165 16.71 -5.61 9.65
N PRO A 166 16.51 -6.10 10.88
CA PRO A 166 15.27 -6.72 11.31
C PRO A 166 14.20 -5.71 11.79
N ARG A 167 14.52 -4.41 11.93
CA ARG A 167 13.58 -3.43 12.45
C ARG A 167 12.63 -2.93 11.38
N LEU A 168 11.35 -3.13 11.59
CA LEU A 168 10.27 -2.59 10.75
C LEU A 168 9.49 -1.52 11.50
N LYS A 169 9.36 -0.33 10.88
CA LYS A 169 8.44 0.72 11.31
C LYS A 169 7.48 1.05 10.18
N VAL A 170 6.20 1.14 10.50
CA VAL A 170 5.16 1.55 9.57
C VAL A 170 4.35 2.69 10.16
N THR A 171 4.31 3.80 9.44
CA THR A 171 3.43 4.94 9.71
C THR A 171 2.34 4.95 8.65
N LEU A 172 1.08 5.04 9.08
CA LEU A 172 -0.09 5.16 8.22
C LEU A 172 -0.88 6.40 8.64
N ASN A 173 -1.13 7.32 7.71
CA ASN A 173 -1.84 8.58 7.96
C ASN A 173 -1.28 9.34 9.18
N ASP A 174 0.05 9.45 9.24
CA ASP A 174 0.84 10.08 10.31
C ASP A 174 0.85 9.36 11.67
N GLU A 175 0.22 8.20 11.77
CA GLU A 175 0.18 7.38 12.97
C GLU A 175 1.14 6.18 12.87
N LEU A 176 2.02 6.02 13.86
CA LEU A 176 2.88 4.84 13.96
C LEU A 176 2.02 3.63 14.33
N ILE A 177 1.94 2.65 13.42
CA ILE A 177 1.11 1.45 13.57
C ILE A 177 1.92 0.16 13.73
N GLN A 178 3.20 0.18 13.34
CA GLN A 178 4.16 -0.91 13.57
C GLN A 178 5.49 -0.32 14.01
N ASP A 179 6.11 -0.91 15.03
CA ASP A 179 7.50 -0.68 15.43
C ASP A 179 8.04 -1.97 16.06
N VAL A 180 8.43 -2.93 15.22
CA VAL A 180 8.71 -4.30 15.62
C VAL A 180 10.10 -4.76 15.18
N ASP A 181 10.69 -5.68 15.93
CA ASP A 181 11.85 -6.46 15.51
C ASP A 181 11.38 -7.76 14.88
N LEU A 182 11.62 -7.92 13.59
CA LEU A 182 11.21 -9.11 12.82
C LEU A 182 11.89 -10.39 13.33
N GLY A 183 13.04 -10.27 14.00
CA GLY A 183 13.75 -11.38 14.61
C GLY A 183 13.01 -12.05 15.79
N GLU A 184 12.01 -11.37 16.36
CA GLU A 184 11.21 -11.90 17.47
C GLU A 184 10.09 -12.85 17.00
N PHE A 185 9.76 -12.87 15.67
CA PHE A 185 8.68 -13.69 15.12
C PHE A 185 9.21 -15.02 14.60
N ASP A 186 9.37 -15.99 15.50
CA ASP A 186 9.95 -17.32 15.27
C ASP A 186 8.94 -18.43 14.99
N GLN A 187 7.64 -18.12 15.01
CA GLN A 187 6.59 -19.09 14.75
C GLN A 187 6.22 -19.10 13.26
N PRO A 188 6.05 -20.28 12.65
CA PRO A 188 5.57 -20.39 11.28
C PRO A 188 4.11 -19.90 11.19
N VAL A 189 3.74 -19.32 10.05
CA VAL A 189 2.36 -19.00 9.74
C VAL A 189 1.80 -19.97 8.70
N LYS A 190 0.49 -20.22 8.73
CA LYS A 190 -0.16 -21.13 7.77
C LYS A 190 -0.39 -20.43 6.44
N ARG A 191 0.07 -21.03 5.36
CA ARG A 191 -0.30 -20.66 3.98
C ARG A 191 -1.77 -20.91 3.71
N HIS A 192 -2.25 -20.51 2.55
CA HIS A 192 -3.65 -20.72 2.15
C HIS A 192 -4.02 -22.20 1.97
N ASP A 193 -3.06 -23.06 1.63
CA ASP A 193 -3.22 -24.49 1.49
C ASP A 193 -3.06 -25.27 2.82
N GLY A 194 -2.82 -24.56 3.92
CA GLY A 194 -2.63 -25.14 5.25
C GLY A 194 -1.20 -25.58 5.56
N SER A 195 -0.27 -25.53 4.62
CA SER A 195 1.16 -25.79 4.87
C SER A 195 1.80 -24.66 5.67
N ASP A 196 2.97 -24.94 6.27
CA ASP A 196 3.72 -23.95 7.01
C ASP A 196 4.61 -23.09 6.09
N ALA A 197 4.54 -21.78 6.26
CA ALA A 197 5.50 -20.85 5.73
C ALA A 197 6.66 -20.65 6.71
N PRO A 198 7.85 -20.25 6.25
CA PRO A 198 8.94 -19.90 7.16
C PRO A 198 8.50 -18.82 8.16
N PRO A 199 8.98 -18.88 9.43
CA PRO A 199 8.86 -17.77 10.37
C PRO A 199 9.35 -16.46 9.75
N VAL A 200 8.82 -15.33 10.19
CA VAL A 200 9.20 -14.02 9.64
C VAL A 200 10.70 -13.77 9.80
N LYS A 201 11.29 -14.18 10.92
CA LYS A 201 12.73 -14.03 11.21
C LYS A 201 13.65 -14.73 10.19
N ASP A 202 13.15 -15.78 9.54
CA ASP A 202 13.91 -16.62 8.60
C ASP A 202 13.67 -16.22 7.13
N ARG A 203 12.86 -15.18 6.89
CA ARG A 203 12.57 -14.68 5.55
C ARG A 203 13.70 -13.79 5.02
N PRO A 204 13.79 -13.56 3.69
CA PRO A 204 14.91 -12.84 3.10
C PRO A 204 15.16 -11.45 3.70
N GLY A 205 16.42 -11.13 4.02
CA GLY A 205 16.87 -9.79 4.42
C GLY A 205 17.01 -8.81 3.25
N ARG A 206 17.00 -9.31 2.00
CA ARG A 206 17.07 -8.55 0.76
C ARG A 206 16.18 -9.17 -0.29
N GLY A 207 15.49 -8.35 -1.08
CA GLY A 207 14.61 -8.82 -2.14
C GLY A 207 13.85 -7.68 -2.82
N HIS A 208 12.81 -8.02 -3.53
CA HIS A 208 12.04 -7.12 -4.37
C HIS A 208 10.93 -6.44 -3.58
N ILE A 209 10.53 -5.25 -4.03
CA ILE A 209 9.34 -4.54 -3.60
C ILE A 209 8.25 -4.78 -4.63
N GLY A 210 6.99 -4.88 -4.18
CA GLY A 210 5.87 -5.02 -5.10
C GLY A 210 4.59 -4.40 -4.56
N PHE A 211 3.65 -4.13 -5.46
CA PHE A 211 2.29 -3.70 -5.16
C PHE A 211 1.31 -4.71 -5.72
N GLN A 212 0.33 -5.13 -4.90
CA GLN A 212 -0.64 -6.15 -5.27
C GLN A 212 -1.93 -5.55 -5.83
N HIS A 213 -2.55 -6.26 -6.75
CA HIS A 213 -3.95 -6.08 -7.11
C HIS A 213 -4.72 -7.37 -6.89
N LEU A 214 -5.54 -7.40 -5.83
CA LEU A 214 -6.39 -8.53 -5.47
C LEU A 214 -7.84 -8.08 -5.16
N SER A 215 -8.19 -6.83 -5.47
CA SER A 215 -9.53 -6.27 -5.29
C SER A 215 -10.60 -7.12 -5.97
N ARG A 216 -11.82 -7.11 -5.43
CA ARG A 216 -13.00 -7.69 -6.09
C ARG A 216 -13.54 -6.71 -7.13
N ASP A 217 -14.44 -7.18 -7.98
CA ASP A 217 -15.22 -6.37 -8.92
C ASP A 217 -14.36 -5.61 -9.96
N ASN A 218 -13.14 -6.09 -10.26
CA ASN A 218 -12.17 -5.49 -11.19
C ASN A 218 -11.84 -4.01 -10.87
N GLU A 219 -12.05 -3.60 -9.64
CA GLU A 219 -11.76 -2.25 -9.19
C GLU A 219 -10.25 -2.04 -9.01
N PRO A 220 -9.69 -0.97 -9.58
CA PRO A 220 -8.25 -0.77 -9.60
C PRO A 220 -7.70 -0.37 -8.23
N VAL A 221 -6.44 -0.72 -8.03
CA VAL A 221 -5.58 -0.12 -7.01
C VAL A 221 -4.92 1.12 -7.62
N LEU A 222 -5.01 2.24 -6.93
CA LEU A 222 -4.39 3.51 -7.34
C LEU A 222 -3.26 3.86 -6.37
N ILE A 223 -2.08 4.20 -6.90
CA ILE A 223 -0.90 4.57 -6.11
C ILE A 223 -0.31 5.85 -6.69
N ARG A 224 0.07 6.78 -5.83
CA ARG A 224 0.74 8.03 -6.22
C ARG A 224 1.84 8.40 -5.23
N ASN A 225 2.67 9.36 -5.58
CA ASN A 225 3.75 9.89 -4.74
C ASN A 225 4.69 8.78 -4.22
N ALA A 226 4.79 7.66 -4.96
CA ALA A 226 5.61 6.52 -4.58
C ALA A 226 7.09 6.84 -4.78
N ARG A 227 7.87 6.78 -3.69
CA ARG A 227 9.30 7.09 -3.68
C ARG A 227 10.04 6.23 -2.66
N ILE A 228 11.31 6.00 -2.93
CA ILE A 228 12.15 5.16 -2.09
C ILE A 228 13.50 5.82 -1.80
N LYS A 229 14.02 5.57 -0.59
CA LYS A 229 15.36 5.95 -0.17
C LYS A 229 16.05 4.71 0.38
N GLU A 230 17.17 4.32 -0.22
CA GLU A 230 18.02 3.26 0.34
C GLU A 230 18.79 3.81 1.55
N LEU A 231 18.82 3.03 2.61
CA LEU A 231 19.57 3.34 3.82
C LEU A 231 20.97 2.70 3.74
N LYS A 232 21.92 3.35 4.37
CA LYS A 232 23.30 2.89 4.46
C LYS A 232 23.57 2.32 5.85
#